data_469f44912d25fe5a87e3bcde754b3602
#
_entry.id   469f44912d25fe5a87e3bcde754b3602
#
_cell.length_a   1.000
_cell.length_b   1.000
_cell.length_c   1.000
_cell.angle_alpha   90.00
_cell.angle_beta   90.00
_cell.angle_gamma   90.00
#
_symmetry.space_group_name_H-M   'P 1'
#
loop_
_entity.id
_entity.type
_entity.pdbx_description
1 polymer ?
#
loop_
_entity_poly.entity_id
_entity_poly.type
_entity_poly.pdbx_seq_one_letter_code
_entity_poly.pdbx_strand_id
1 'polypeptide(L)'
;MSKLFEELDYAPTPIGAISLRRRHILALKTDVFEILLGEEHLMSSLFTASEIALADKGLAALDGYKLDVLVGGLGLGYTAQAVLAHESVADLTVVDLLAPVIRWHEEGLVPMKTELADNPRCRLVQGDFFAMAASEVGFDRDQPGRQYDALLIDIDHTPERLLHGGSKGFYTPEGLRAVQRFVKPGGIVGLWSDEAPDEAITALLGQAFDEAWAEPVVFANPLQDGREVTQAVYLGRKG
;
A
#
# COMPACT_ATOMS: atom_id res chain seq x y z
N MET A 1 -32.09 -11.66 -6.86
CA MET A 1 -31.52 -11.87 -5.52
C MET A 1 -30.03 -11.63 -5.63
N SER A 2 -29.48 -10.67 -4.89
CA SER A 2 -28.01 -10.52 -4.83
C SER A 2 -27.43 -11.79 -4.21
N LYS A 3 -26.37 -12.35 -4.81
CA LYS A 3 -25.66 -13.49 -4.21
C LYS A 3 -25.00 -12.99 -2.92
N LEU A 4 -25.22 -13.70 -1.81
CA LEU A 4 -24.59 -13.36 -0.52
C LEU A 4 -23.06 -13.55 -0.56
N PHE A 5 -22.58 -14.38 -1.47
CA PHE A 5 -21.17 -14.69 -1.70
C PHE A 5 -20.93 -14.97 -3.18
N GLU A 6 -19.85 -14.44 -3.71
CA GLU A 6 -19.40 -14.68 -5.07
C GLU A 6 -17.87 -14.63 -5.12
N GLU A 7 -17.23 -15.66 -5.66
CA GLU A 7 -15.85 -15.62 -6.08
C GLU A 7 -15.82 -14.97 -7.48
N LEU A 8 -15.21 -13.78 -7.56
CA LEU A 8 -15.16 -12.98 -8.78
C LEU A 8 -14.02 -13.44 -9.69
N ASP A 9 -12.89 -13.83 -9.10
CA ASP A 9 -11.74 -14.38 -9.81
C ASP A 9 -10.88 -15.25 -8.90
N TYR A 10 -10.17 -16.20 -9.51
CA TYR A 10 -9.18 -17.05 -8.88
C TYR A 10 -8.01 -17.27 -9.85
N ALA A 11 -6.79 -17.02 -9.40
CA ALA A 11 -5.61 -17.17 -10.24
C ALA A 11 -4.41 -17.73 -9.47
N PRO A 12 -3.64 -18.66 -10.05
CA PRO A 12 -2.35 -19.06 -9.48
C PRO A 12 -1.33 -17.93 -9.65
N THR A 13 -0.48 -17.76 -8.62
CA THR A 13 0.64 -16.81 -8.66
C THR A 13 1.92 -17.46 -8.14
N PRO A 14 3.10 -16.84 -8.33
CA PRO A 14 4.36 -17.38 -7.82
C PRO A 14 4.41 -17.56 -6.28
N ILE A 15 3.60 -16.80 -5.54
CA ILE A 15 3.58 -16.84 -4.06
C ILE A 15 2.35 -17.56 -3.48
N GLY A 16 1.51 -18.15 -4.32
CA GLY A 16 0.30 -18.87 -3.94
C GLY A 16 -0.89 -18.50 -4.82
N ALA A 17 -1.99 -19.20 -4.69
CA ALA A 17 -3.21 -18.86 -5.40
C ALA A 17 -3.87 -17.65 -4.78
N ILE A 18 -4.29 -16.68 -5.61
CA ILE A 18 -5.00 -15.49 -5.17
C ILE A 18 -6.46 -15.54 -5.60
N SER A 19 -7.37 -15.08 -4.76
CA SER A 19 -8.79 -14.97 -5.10
C SER A 19 -9.34 -13.59 -4.74
N LEU A 20 -10.23 -13.09 -5.61
CA LEU A 20 -11.06 -11.92 -5.36
C LEU A 20 -12.48 -12.37 -5.07
N ARG A 21 -13.04 -11.93 -3.96
CA ARG A 21 -14.38 -12.30 -3.52
C ARG A 21 -15.22 -11.08 -3.22
N ARG A 22 -16.53 -11.22 -3.47
CA ARG A 22 -17.54 -10.27 -3.00
C ARG A 22 -18.48 -10.98 -2.02
N ARG A 23 -18.67 -10.38 -0.86
CA ARG A 23 -19.56 -10.90 0.17
C ARG A 23 -20.52 -9.82 0.65
N HIS A 24 -21.83 -10.15 0.71
CA HIS A 24 -22.81 -9.26 1.31
C HIS A 24 -22.91 -9.52 2.82
N ILE A 25 -22.56 -8.53 3.62
CA ILE A 25 -22.68 -8.60 5.08
C ILE A 25 -24.08 -8.13 5.48
N LEU A 26 -24.96 -9.08 5.82
CA LEU A 26 -26.36 -8.79 6.13
C LEU A 26 -26.53 -7.81 7.29
N ALA A 27 -25.72 -7.93 8.34
CA ALA A 27 -25.79 -7.06 9.52
C ALA A 27 -25.47 -5.59 9.19
N LEU A 28 -24.57 -5.37 8.22
CA LEU A 28 -24.15 -4.03 7.78
C LEU A 28 -24.85 -3.57 6.50
N LYS A 29 -25.61 -4.46 5.85
CA LYS A 29 -26.29 -4.23 4.57
C LYS A 29 -25.35 -3.69 3.48
N THR A 30 -24.12 -4.20 3.44
CA THR A 30 -23.08 -3.74 2.53
C THR A 30 -22.39 -4.89 1.81
N ASP A 31 -21.98 -4.66 0.57
CA ASP A 31 -21.12 -5.56 -0.18
C ASP A 31 -19.65 -5.25 0.17
N VAL A 32 -18.90 -6.29 0.46
CA VAL A 32 -17.48 -6.20 0.81
C VAL A 32 -16.68 -6.99 -0.20
N PHE A 33 -15.62 -6.39 -0.71
CA PHE A 33 -14.62 -7.04 -1.53
C PHE A 33 -13.48 -7.52 -0.64
N GLU A 34 -13.00 -8.73 -0.90
CA GLU A 34 -11.94 -9.37 -0.11
C GLU A 34 -10.92 -9.99 -1.04
N ILE A 35 -9.63 -9.81 -0.72
CA ILE A 35 -8.51 -10.48 -1.40
C ILE A 35 -7.92 -11.51 -0.44
N LEU A 36 -7.76 -12.75 -0.92
CA LEU A 36 -7.14 -13.84 -0.18
C LEU A 36 -5.96 -14.41 -0.98
N LEU A 37 -4.87 -14.74 -0.28
CA LEU A 37 -3.74 -15.49 -0.81
C LEU A 37 -3.75 -16.89 -0.16
N GLY A 38 -4.18 -17.89 -0.91
CA GLY A 38 -4.51 -19.19 -0.32
C GLY A 38 -5.64 -19.04 0.69
N GLU A 39 -5.36 -19.32 1.96
CA GLU A 39 -6.30 -19.15 3.08
C GLU A 39 -6.05 -17.85 3.86
N GLU A 40 -4.98 -17.14 3.57
CA GLU A 40 -4.63 -15.88 4.24
C GLU A 40 -5.47 -14.73 3.68
N HIS A 41 -6.10 -13.98 4.59
CA HIS A 41 -6.88 -12.80 4.24
C HIS A 41 -5.95 -11.60 4.14
N LEU A 42 -5.72 -11.10 2.92
CA LEU A 42 -4.80 -9.98 2.70
C LEU A 42 -5.45 -8.64 2.99
N MET A 43 -6.65 -8.41 2.45
CA MET A 43 -7.35 -7.15 2.71
C MET A 43 -8.86 -7.25 2.48
N SER A 44 -9.59 -6.28 3.00
CA SER A 44 -11.03 -6.13 2.86
C SER A 44 -11.41 -4.67 2.64
N SER A 45 -12.38 -4.43 1.78
CA SER A 45 -12.97 -3.09 1.61
C SER A 45 -13.76 -2.58 2.82
N LEU A 46 -13.85 -3.37 3.88
CA LEU A 46 -14.50 -2.97 5.13
C LEU A 46 -13.57 -2.19 6.06
N PHE A 47 -12.26 -2.42 5.94
CA PHE A 47 -11.23 -1.81 6.79
C PHE A 47 -10.23 -1.10 5.88
N THR A 48 -10.33 0.21 5.76
CA THR A 48 -9.54 1.02 4.83
C THR A 48 -8.96 2.28 5.47
N ALA A 49 -9.19 2.42 6.78
CA ALA A 49 -8.82 3.66 7.49
C ALA A 49 -7.30 3.87 7.54
N SER A 50 -6.53 2.79 7.69
CA SER A 50 -5.07 2.87 7.77
C SER A 50 -4.39 3.06 6.42
N GLU A 51 -4.94 2.45 5.37
CA GLU A 51 -4.48 2.64 4.00
C GLU A 51 -4.69 4.09 3.57
N ILE A 52 -5.86 4.65 3.86
CA ILE A 52 -6.15 6.08 3.63
C ILE A 52 -5.22 6.95 4.48
N ALA A 53 -5.04 6.61 5.75
CA ALA A 53 -4.16 7.36 6.64
C ALA A 53 -2.68 7.33 6.20
N LEU A 54 -2.21 6.23 5.59
CA LEU A 54 -0.86 6.16 5.02
C LEU A 54 -0.65 7.24 3.96
N ALA A 55 -1.62 7.39 3.05
CA ALA A 55 -1.59 8.43 2.04
C ALA A 55 -1.69 9.83 2.66
N ASP A 56 -2.69 10.08 3.49
CA ASP A 56 -2.97 11.40 4.05
C ASP A 56 -1.83 11.90 4.95
N LYS A 57 -1.31 11.04 5.83
CA LYS A 57 -0.22 11.41 6.75
C LYS A 57 1.11 11.55 6.00
N GLY A 58 1.39 10.68 5.04
CA GLY A 58 2.59 10.76 4.20
C GLY A 58 2.62 12.05 3.39
N LEU A 59 1.50 12.43 2.76
CA LEU A 59 1.41 13.65 1.95
C LEU A 59 1.32 14.92 2.79
N ALA A 60 0.67 14.88 3.95
CA ALA A 60 0.63 16.02 4.88
C ALA A 60 2.02 16.38 5.44
N ALA A 61 2.96 15.45 5.41
CA ALA A 61 4.34 15.70 5.82
C ALA A 61 5.19 16.40 4.73
N LEU A 62 4.63 16.64 3.54
CA LEU A 62 5.32 17.26 2.40
C LEU A 62 4.79 18.66 2.14
N ASP A 63 5.70 19.56 1.79
CA ASP A 63 5.37 20.86 1.22
C ASP A 63 5.45 20.78 -0.32
N GLY A 64 4.54 21.46 -1.03
CA GLY A 64 4.66 21.66 -2.46
C GLY A 64 3.47 21.19 -3.30
N TYR A 65 3.65 21.33 -4.61
CA TYR A 65 2.68 20.96 -5.64
C TYR A 65 3.39 20.16 -6.73
N LYS A 66 2.61 19.36 -7.47
CA LYS A 66 3.08 18.44 -8.51
C LYS A 66 3.99 17.36 -7.94
N LEU A 67 3.51 16.79 -6.84
CA LEU A 67 4.21 15.70 -6.17
C LEU A 67 4.19 14.43 -7.05
N ASP A 68 5.34 13.79 -7.14
CA ASP A 68 5.49 12.45 -7.71
C ASP A 68 5.42 11.43 -6.57
N VAL A 69 4.48 10.53 -6.62
CA VAL A 69 4.25 9.54 -5.55
C VAL A 69 4.40 8.13 -6.09
N LEU A 70 5.04 7.27 -5.29
CA LEU A 70 5.10 5.83 -5.53
C LEU A 70 4.36 5.10 -4.40
N VAL A 71 3.46 4.19 -4.77
CA VAL A 71 2.80 3.26 -3.84
C VAL A 71 3.29 1.85 -4.14
N GLY A 72 3.76 1.15 -3.12
CA GLY A 72 4.03 -0.29 -3.16
C GLY A 72 2.85 -1.04 -2.57
N GLY A 73 2.27 -1.96 -3.37
CA GLY A 73 1.03 -2.64 -3.08
C GLY A 73 -0.18 -1.93 -3.68
N LEU A 74 -0.95 -2.64 -4.50
CA LEU A 74 -2.18 -2.12 -5.10
C LEU A 74 -3.41 -2.62 -4.33
N GLY A 75 -3.48 -3.91 -4.05
CA GLY A 75 -4.62 -4.52 -3.37
C GLY A 75 -5.96 -4.10 -3.97
N LEU A 76 -6.88 -3.61 -3.14
CA LEU A 76 -8.16 -3.04 -3.59
C LEU A 76 -8.05 -1.55 -3.99
N GLY A 77 -6.88 -0.92 -3.81
CA GLY A 77 -6.58 0.42 -4.34
C GLY A 77 -6.82 1.60 -3.40
N TYR A 78 -7.11 1.38 -2.12
CA TYR A 78 -7.51 2.46 -1.21
C TYR A 78 -6.38 3.47 -0.93
N THR A 79 -5.15 3.01 -0.73
CA THR A 79 -3.98 3.89 -0.58
C THR A 79 -3.76 4.73 -1.84
N ALA A 80 -3.81 4.09 -3.01
CA ALA A 80 -3.64 4.78 -4.29
C ALA A 80 -4.76 5.80 -4.58
N GLN A 81 -6.03 5.45 -4.27
CA GLN A 81 -7.17 6.35 -4.40
C GLN A 81 -7.01 7.56 -3.47
N ALA A 82 -6.63 7.34 -2.22
CA ALA A 82 -6.40 8.42 -1.26
C ALA A 82 -5.29 9.36 -1.73
N VAL A 83 -4.17 8.84 -2.27
CA VAL A 83 -3.10 9.65 -2.89
C VAL A 83 -3.65 10.53 -4.00
N LEU A 84 -4.47 9.99 -4.91
CA LEU A 84 -5.03 10.74 -6.05
C LEU A 84 -6.09 11.76 -5.65
N ALA A 85 -6.69 11.64 -4.47
CA ALA A 85 -7.61 12.63 -3.92
C ALA A 85 -6.90 13.95 -3.55
N HIS A 86 -5.58 13.91 -3.34
CA HIS A 86 -4.80 15.13 -3.10
C HIS A 86 -4.50 15.85 -4.41
N GLU A 87 -4.94 17.11 -4.52
CA GLU A 87 -4.72 17.95 -5.70
C GLU A 87 -3.23 18.28 -5.91
N SER A 88 -2.42 18.19 -4.85
CA SER A 88 -0.97 18.37 -4.90
C SER A 88 -0.23 17.27 -5.67
N VAL A 89 -0.83 16.10 -5.87
CA VAL A 89 -0.23 14.97 -6.58
C VAL A 89 -0.40 15.13 -8.09
N ALA A 90 0.72 15.13 -8.81
CA ALA A 90 0.74 15.21 -10.26
C ALA A 90 0.86 13.83 -10.94
N ASP A 91 1.63 12.93 -10.35
CA ASP A 91 1.91 11.59 -10.90
C ASP A 91 1.93 10.55 -9.77
N LEU A 92 1.26 9.44 -10.01
CA LEU A 92 1.24 8.28 -9.13
C LEU A 92 1.71 7.04 -9.90
N THR A 93 2.73 6.39 -9.40
CA THR A 93 3.11 5.04 -9.82
C THR A 93 2.70 4.05 -8.73
N VAL A 94 1.98 2.98 -9.09
CA VAL A 94 1.63 1.90 -8.15
C VAL A 94 2.29 0.61 -8.63
N VAL A 95 3.07 -0.01 -7.76
CA VAL A 95 3.77 -1.26 -8.06
C VAL A 95 3.11 -2.41 -7.32
N ASP A 96 2.72 -3.44 -8.04
CA ASP A 96 2.20 -4.69 -7.45
C ASP A 96 2.88 -5.91 -8.08
N LEU A 97 3.20 -6.88 -7.24
CA LEU A 97 3.80 -8.15 -7.67
C LEU A 97 2.82 -8.99 -8.50
N LEU A 98 1.54 -8.93 -8.15
CA LEU A 98 0.53 -9.88 -8.60
C LEU A 98 -0.23 -9.35 -9.82
N ALA A 99 0.11 -9.86 -11.00
CA ALA A 99 -0.57 -9.52 -12.25
C ALA A 99 -2.11 -9.65 -12.17
N PRO A 100 -2.71 -10.65 -11.48
CA PRO A 100 -4.16 -10.70 -11.31
C PRO A 100 -4.73 -9.46 -10.62
N VAL A 101 -4.06 -8.90 -9.61
CA VAL A 101 -4.51 -7.71 -8.89
C VAL A 101 -4.60 -6.51 -9.84
N ILE A 102 -3.58 -6.27 -10.65
CA ILE A 102 -3.58 -5.20 -11.66
C ILE A 102 -4.72 -5.43 -12.66
N ARG A 103 -4.86 -6.65 -13.18
CA ARG A 103 -5.92 -7.01 -14.12
C ARG A 103 -7.32 -6.74 -13.54
N TRP A 104 -7.57 -7.01 -12.26
CA TRP A 104 -8.88 -6.75 -11.64
C TRP A 104 -9.27 -5.27 -11.69
N HIS A 105 -8.28 -4.37 -11.54
CA HIS A 105 -8.49 -2.94 -11.69
C HIS A 105 -8.75 -2.55 -13.16
N GLU A 106 -7.95 -3.07 -14.10
CA GLU A 106 -8.09 -2.79 -15.54
C GLU A 106 -9.41 -3.31 -16.11
N GLU A 107 -9.87 -4.48 -15.67
CA GLU A 107 -11.14 -5.09 -16.09
C GLU A 107 -12.36 -4.55 -15.32
N GLY A 108 -12.16 -3.83 -14.22
CA GLY A 108 -13.24 -3.29 -13.41
C GLY A 108 -13.95 -4.33 -12.54
N LEU A 109 -13.24 -5.38 -12.13
CA LEU A 109 -13.75 -6.37 -11.16
C LEU A 109 -13.76 -5.80 -9.73
N VAL A 110 -12.94 -4.80 -9.46
CA VAL A 110 -12.92 -4.02 -8.23
C VAL A 110 -13.49 -2.62 -8.48
N PRO A 111 -14.01 -1.91 -7.46
CA PRO A 111 -14.74 -0.66 -7.64
C PRO A 111 -13.88 0.56 -8.05
N MET A 112 -12.55 0.43 -8.16
CA MET A 112 -11.61 1.54 -8.33
C MET A 112 -11.10 1.75 -9.77
N LYS A 113 -11.77 1.17 -10.79
CA LYS A 113 -11.27 1.24 -12.18
C LYS A 113 -11.11 2.68 -12.67
N THR A 114 -12.14 3.48 -12.54
CA THR A 114 -12.15 4.87 -13.03
C THR A 114 -11.14 5.74 -12.28
N GLU A 115 -11.01 5.49 -10.99
CA GLU A 115 -10.14 6.25 -10.10
C GLU A 115 -8.65 5.94 -10.30
N LEU A 116 -8.32 4.70 -10.72
CA LEU A 116 -6.95 4.23 -10.86
C LEU A 116 -6.57 3.88 -12.28
N ALA A 117 -7.13 2.79 -12.84
CA ALA A 117 -6.68 2.27 -14.14
C ALA A 117 -6.97 3.22 -15.32
N ASP A 118 -8.07 3.96 -15.27
CA ASP A 118 -8.45 4.94 -16.30
C ASP A 118 -7.95 6.37 -15.97
N ASN A 119 -7.26 6.58 -14.83
CA ASN A 119 -6.79 7.91 -14.41
C ASN A 119 -5.44 8.25 -15.06
N PRO A 120 -5.35 9.35 -15.84
CA PRO A 120 -4.12 9.71 -16.53
C PRO A 120 -2.95 10.07 -15.59
N ARG A 121 -3.22 10.34 -14.31
CA ARG A 121 -2.18 10.57 -13.29
C ARG A 121 -1.69 9.28 -12.64
N CYS A 122 -2.29 8.12 -12.95
CA CYS A 122 -1.97 6.85 -12.31
C CYS A 122 -1.38 5.87 -13.31
N ARG A 123 -0.27 5.26 -12.95
CA ARG A 123 0.38 4.19 -13.71
C ARG A 123 0.50 2.94 -12.85
N LEU A 124 -0.14 1.85 -13.27
CA LEU A 124 -0.03 0.55 -12.63
C LEU A 124 1.16 -0.22 -13.24
N VAL A 125 2.05 -0.72 -12.42
CA VAL A 125 3.29 -1.40 -12.83
C VAL A 125 3.37 -2.76 -12.17
N GLN A 126 3.45 -3.81 -12.98
CA GLN A 126 3.73 -5.15 -12.45
C GLN A 126 5.21 -5.29 -12.10
N GLY A 127 5.52 -5.61 -10.87
CA GLY A 127 6.88 -5.83 -10.41
C GLY A 127 6.99 -6.18 -8.94
N ASP A 128 8.11 -6.76 -8.57
CA ASP A 128 8.47 -6.98 -7.17
C ASP A 128 9.04 -5.67 -6.60
N PHE A 129 8.25 -4.98 -5.75
CA PHE A 129 8.63 -3.72 -5.14
C PHE A 129 9.99 -3.82 -4.43
N PHE A 130 10.21 -4.87 -3.66
CA PHE A 130 11.43 -5.02 -2.86
C PHE A 130 12.67 -5.29 -3.72
N ALA A 131 12.52 -6.10 -4.77
CA ALA A 131 13.57 -6.32 -5.76
C ALA A 131 13.89 -5.04 -6.55
N MET A 132 12.88 -4.25 -6.91
CA MET A 132 13.03 -2.97 -7.59
C MET A 132 13.72 -1.94 -6.66
N ALA A 133 13.35 -1.88 -5.38
CA ALA A 133 13.99 -1.04 -4.37
C ALA A 133 15.48 -1.35 -4.15
N ALA A 134 15.85 -2.62 -4.29
CA ALA A 134 17.24 -3.08 -4.18
C ALA A 134 18.07 -2.86 -5.46
N SER A 135 17.41 -2.68 -6.61
CA SER A 135 18.07 -2.52 -7.92
C SER A 135 18.61 -1.10 -8.13
N GLU A 136 19.53 -0.93 -9.08
CA GLU A 136 19.99 0.40 -9.51
C GLU A 136 18.99 1.10 -10.42
N VAL A 137 18.17 0.35 -11.14
CA VAL A 137 17.14 0.89 -12.04
C VAL A 137 15.99 1.51 -11.26
N GLY A 138 15.57 0.88 -10.15
CA GLY A 138 14.45 1.32 -9.34
C GLY A 138 13.10 0.99 -9.98
N PHE A 139 12.15 1.91 -9.84
CA PHE A 139 10.73 1.69 -10.11
C PHE A 139 10.28 2.13 -11.52
N ASP A 140 11.15 2.79 -12.25
CA ASP A 140 10.86 3.28 -13.61
C ASP A 140 11.97 2.83 -14.57
N ARG A 141 11.65 1.90 -15.47
CA ARG A 141 12.62 1.38 -16.45
C ARG A 141 12.98 2.40 -17.52
N ASP A 142 12.06 3.34 -17.80
CA ASP A 142 12.27 4.39 -18.79
C ASP A 142 13.06 5.57 -18.21
N GLN A 143 13.07 5.70 -16.87
CA GLN A 143 13.82 6.70 -16.11
C GLN A 143 14.57 6.02 -14.94
N PRO A 144 15.65 5.27 -15.21
CA PRO A 144 16.42 4.61 -14.16
C PRO A 144 16.87 5.60 -13.07
N GLY A 145 16.65 5.22 -11.81
CA GLY A 145 16.98 6.08 -10.67
C GLY A 145 16.00 7.24 -10.43
N ARG A 146 14.81 7.25 -11.07
CA ARG A 146 13.77 8.25 -10.80
C ARG A 146 13.50 8.34 -9.30
N GLN A 147 13.44 9.57 -8.80
CA GLN A 147 13.13 9.88 -7.41
C GLN A 147 11.71 10.42 -7.27
N TYR A 148 11.10 10.11 -6.13
CA TYR A 148 9.73 10.47 -5.77
C TYR A 148 9.71 11.36 -4.54
N ASP A 149 8.67 12.17 -4.41
CA ASP A 149 8.43 12.98 -3.22
C ASP A 149 7.96 12.11 -2.05
N ALA A 150 7.15 11.09 -2.34
CA ALA A 150 6.73 10.08 -1.35
C ALA A 150 6.85 8.66 -1.91
N LEU A 151 7.32 7.73 -1.08
CA LEU A 151 7.19 6.28 -1.24
C LEU A 151 6.31 5.75 -0.12
N LEU A 152 5.13 5.22 -0.44
CA LEU A 152 4.16 4.69 0.51
C LEU A 152 4.05 3.18 0.32
N ILE A 153 4.38 2.40 1.35
CA ILE A 153 4.50 0.95 1.26
C ILE A 153 3.37 0.30 2.05
N ASP A 154 2.50 -0.37 1.31
CA ASP A 154 1.28 -1.02 1.76
C ASP A 154 1.28 -2.48 1.26
N ILE A 155 2.26 -3.27 1.71
CA ILE A 155 2.49 -4.64 1.23
C ILE A 155 2.42 -5.64 2.38
N ASP A 156 3.37 -5.58 3.31
CA ASP A 156 3.49 -6.53 4.41
C ASP A 156 2.69 -6.07 5.63
N HIS A 157 2.16 -7.00 6.42
CA HIS A 157 1.41 -6.67 7.64
C HIS A 157 2.26 -5.97 8.69
N THR A 158 3.49 -6.48 8.88
CA THR A 158 4.54 -5.87 9.71
C THR A 158 5.90 -6.29 9.16
N PRO A 159 7.01 -5.66 9.57
CA PRO A 159 8.37 -6.12 9.25
C PRO A 159 8.67 -7.57 9.68
N GLU A 160 7.88 -8.12 10.60
CA GLU A 160 8.02 -9.49 11.13
C GLU A 160 7.05 -10.48 10.46
N ARG A 161 5.91 -9.98 9.93
CA ARG A 161 4.86 -10.76 9.26
C ARG A 161 4.83 -10.42 7.78
N LEU A 162 5.77 -11.00 7.05
CA LEU A 162 5.98 -10.77 5.63
C LEU A 162 5.05 -11.65 4.79
N LEU A 163 4.47 -11.11 3.73
CA LEU A 163 3.71 -11.87 2.73
C LEU A 163 4.61 -12.83 1.96
N HIS A 164 5.87 -12.46 1.78
CA HIS A 164 6.87 -13.29 1.08
C HIS A 164 8.26 -13.09 1.68
N GLY A 165 9.01 -14.18 1.85
CA GLY A 165 10.35 -14.14 2.45
C GLY A 165 11.38 -13.27 1.71
N GLY A 166 11.10 -12.86 0.47
CA GLY A 166 11.95 -11.96 -0.33
C GLY A 166 12.02 -10.53 0.21
N SER A 167 11.01 -10.09 0.97
CA SER A 167 10.95 -8.73 1.54
C SER A 167 11.81 -8.54 2.79
N LYS A 168 12.28 -9.63 3.42
CA LYS A 168 13.03 -9.58 4.69
C LYS A 168 14.23 -8.62 4.66
N GLY A 169 14.97 -8.58 3.55
CA GLY A 169 16.13 -7.70 3.40
C GLY A 169 15.79 -6.21 3.35
N PHE A 170 14.55 -5.88 3.02
CA PHE A 170 14.06 -4.49 3.00
C PHE A 170 13.96 -3.90 4.40
N TYR A 171 13.46 -4.67 5.37
CA TYR A 171 13.28 -4.25 6.77
C TYR A 171 14.59 -4.36 7.57
N THR A 172 15.67 -3.88 6.98
CA THR A 172 16.99 -3.72 7.59
C THR A 172 17.47 -2.28 7.35
N PRO A 173 18.42 -1.76 8.14
CA PRO A 173 18.99 -0.43 7.88
C PRO A 173 19.56 -0.31 6.46
N GLU A 174 20.16 -1.38 5.93
CA GLU A 174 20.72 -1.44 4.58
C GLU A 174 19.62 -1.39 3.51
N GLY A 175 18.54 -2.16 3.68
CA GLY A 175 17.41 -2.16 2.75
C GLY A 175 16.68 -0.82 2.73
N LEU A 176 16.48 -0.21 3.90
CA LEU A 176 15.88 1.13 4.01
C LEU A 176 16.76 2.21 3.40
N ARG A 177 18.10 2.13 3.54
CA ARG A 177 19.04 3.04 2.84
C ARG A 177 19.01 2.81 1.33
N ALA A 178 18.79 1.58 0.88
CA ALA A 178 18.69 1.28 -0.55
C ALA A 178 17.47 1.98 -1.17
N VAL A 179 16.31 1.92 -0.53
CA VAL A 179 15.10 2.58 -1.04
C VAL A 179 15.17 4.11 -0.94
N GLN A 180 15.89 4.65 0.04
CA GLN A 180 16.09 6.10 0.21
C GLN A 180 16.69 6.77 -1.04
N ARG A 181 17.43 6.01 -1.90
CA ARG A 181 17.96 6.54 -3.17
C ARG A 181 16.88 7.03 -4.11
N PHE A 182 15.68 6.46 -4.03
CA PHE A 182 14.53 6.81 -4.86
C PHE A 182 13.62 7.85 -4.21
N VAL A 183 14.03 8.43 -3.08
CA VAL A 183 13.34 9.52 -2.41
C VAL A 183 14.09 10.82 -2.67
N LYS A 184 13.37 11.89 -3.03
CA LYS A 184 13.94 13.23 -3.17
C LYS A 184 14.41 13.77 -1.81
N PRO A 185 15.38 14.69 -1.74
CA PRO A 185 15.67 15.42 -0.50
C PRO A 185 14.40 16.06 0.08
N GLY A 186 14.17 15.93 1.37
CA GLY A 186 12.93 16.35 2.06
C GLY A 186 11.74 15.40 1.87
N GLY A 187 11.86 14.39 1.02
CA GLY A 187 10.79 13.44 0.72
C GLY A 187 10.54 12.43 1.84
N ILE A 188 9.44 11.70 1.72
CA ILE A 188 8.91 10.81 2.77
C ILE A 188 8.91 9.35 2.29
N VAL A 189 9.26 8.44 3.20
CA VAL A 189 8.91 7.02 3.12
C VAL A 189 7.84 6.74 4.17
N GLY A 190 6.74 6.11 3.78
CA GLY A 190 5.67 5.66 4.66
C GLY A 190 5.56 4.14 4.65
N LEU A 191 5.39 3.53 5.83
CA LEU A 191 5.09 2.12 5.98
C LEU A 191 3.75 1.96 6.68
N TRP A 192 2.89 1.10 6.15
CA TRP A 192 1.69 0.65 6.84
C TRP A 192 2.00 -0.52 7.78
N SER A 193 1.21 -0.65 8.84
CA SER A 193 1.22 -1.83 9.72
C SER A 193 -0.18 -2.10 10.29
N ASP A 194 -0.55 -3.37 10.36
CA ASP A 194 -1.82 -3.82 10.95
C ASP A 194 -1.79 -3.86 12.49
N GLU A 195 -0.68 -3.48 13.10
CA GLU A 195 -0.49 -3.43 14.55
C GLU A 195 -0.37 -1.98 15.06
N ALA A 196 -0.56 -1.81 16.37
CA ALA A 196 -0.33 -0.52 17.03
C ALA A 196 1.15 -0.08 16.90
N PRO A 197 1.45 1.23 17.05
CA PRO A 197 2.82 1.74 16.95
C PRO A 197 3.82 0.99 17.82
N ASP A 198 4.94 0.56 17.21
CA ASP A 198 6.07 -0.07 17.85
C ASP A 198 7.31 0.83 17.75
N GLU A 199 7.95 1.08 18.89
CA GLU A 199 9.16 1.89 18.96
C GLU A 199 10.35 1.24 18.22
N ALA A 200 10.40 -0.09 18.12
CA ALA A 200 11.47 -0.79 17.41
C ALA A 200 11.42 -0.50 15.91
N ILE A 201 10.23 -0.43 15.30
CA ILE A 201 10.06 -0.08 13.88
C ILE A 201 10.43 1.39 13.64
N THR A 202 10.00 2.28 14.54
CA THR A 202 10.39 3.71 14.47
C THR A 202 11.91 3.88 14.60
N ALA A 203 12.55 3.16 15.54
CA ALA A 203 14.00 3.17 15.71
C ALA A 203 14.74 2.59 14.49
N LEU A 204 14.18 1.56 13.84
CA LEU A 204 14.72 1.00 12.61
C LEU A 204 14.71 2.04 11.47
N LEU A 205 13.60 2.76 11.28
CA LEU A 205 13.52 3.85 10.30
C LEU A 205 14.53 4.96 10.62
N GLY A 206 14.70 5.34 11.89
CA GLY A 206 15.67 6.34 12.34
C GLY A 206 17.14 5.98 12.11
N GLN A 207 17.46 4.71 11.74
CA GLN A 207 18.80 4.32 11.31
C GLN A 207 19.07 4.61 9.82
N ALA A 208 18.02 4.90 9.07
CA ALA A 208 18.10 5.15 7.63
C ALA A 208 17.65 6.58 7.25
N PHE A 209 16.76 7.19 8.01
CA PHE A 209 16.17 8.49 7.73
C PHE A 209 16.55 9.51 8.81
N ASP A 210 16.59 10.79 8.44
CA ASP A 210 17.00 11.88 9.34
C ASP A 210 15.96 12.17 10.42
N GLU A 211 14.68 11.96 10.09
CA GLU A 211 13.56 11.97 11.04
C GLU A 211 12.75 10.69 10.84
N ALA A 212 12.27 10.12 11.94
CA ALA A 212 11.36 8.97 11.92
C ALA A 212 10.34 9.06 13.05
N TRP A 213 9.08 8.78 12.74
CA TRP A 213 8.00 8.79 13.73
C TRP A 213 6.90 7.80 13.34
N ALA A 214 6.04 7.50 14.29
CA ALA A 214 4.86 6.66 14.11
C ALA A 214 3.59 7.45 14.41
N GLU A 215 2.56 7.21 13.62
CA GLU A 215 1.23 7.79 13.76
C GLU A 215 0.22 6.67 14.03
N PRO A 216 -0.48 6.67 15.18
CA PRO A 216 -1.56 5.73 15.41
C PRO A 216 -2.76 6.06 14.52
N VAL A 217 -3.42 5.01 14.02
CA VAL A 217 -4.68 5.08 13.28
C VAL A 217 -5.72 4.29 14.05
N VAL A 218 -6.67 4.99 14.67
CA VAL A 218 -7.72 4.39 15.49
C VAL A 218 -9.03 4.43 14.71
N PHE A 219 -9.69 3.28 14.61
CA PHE A 219 -11.00 3.19 13.95
C PHE A 219 -11.87 2.12 14.62
N ALA A 220 -13.19 2.25 14.44
CA ALA A 220 -14.15 1.31 14.98
C ALA A 220 -14.28 0.07 14.08
N ASN A 221 -14.25 -1.12 14.66
CA ASN A 221 -14.51 -2.37 13.95
C ASN A 221 -16.03 -2.64 13.91
N PRO A 222 -16.68 -2.51 12.74
CA PRO A 222 -18.13 -2.69 12.64
C PRO A 222 -18.60 -4.15 12.83
N LEU A 223 -17.66 -5.12 12.77
CA LEU A 223 -17.96 -6.54 13.02
C LEU A 223 -17.82 -6.91 14.51
N GLN A 224 -17.32 -6.00 15.34
CA GLN A 224 -17.08 -6.19 16.77
C GLN A 224 -17.78 -5.09 17.60
N ASP A 225 -19.04 -4.81 17.26
CA ASP A 225 -19.87 -3.83 17.97
C ASP A 225 -19.20 -2.45 18.14
N GLY A 226 -18.39 -2.04 17.15
CA GLY A 226 -17.67 -0.76 17.18
C GLY A 226 -16.45 -0.73 18.09
N ARG A 227 -15.93 -1.87 18.53
CA ARG A 227 -14.65 -1.92 19.27
C ARG A 227 -13.56 -1.22 18.50
N GLU A 228 -12.81 -0.36 19.19
CA GLU A 228 -11.67 0.33 18.59
C GLU A 228 -10.54 -0.66 18.27
N VAL A 229 -9.97 -0.46 17.08
CA VAL A 229 -8.75 -1.11 16.60
C VAL A 229 -7.73 -0.01 16.36
N THR A 230 -6.49 -0.27 16.73
CA THR A 230 -5.37 0.65 16.49
C THR A 230 -4.39 -0.04 15.56
N GLN A 231 -4.07 0.63 14.46
CA GLN A 231 -3.02 0.29 13.51
C GLN A 231 -2.00 1.43 13.46
N ALA A 232 -0.93 1.28 12.68
CA ALA A 232 0.11 2.28 12.61
C ALA A 232 0.50 2.66 11.18
N VAL A 233 0.87 3.93 11.04
CA VAL A 233 1.64 4.45 9.90
C VAL A 233 2.98 4.93 10.44
N TYR A 234 4.06 4.40 9.90
CA TYR A 234 5.42 4.85 10.20
C TYR A 234 5.92 5.73 9.08
N LEU A 235 6.54 6.85 9.42
CA LEU A 235 7.06 7.81 8.46
C LEU A 235 8.54 8.06 8.70
N GLY A 236 9.30 8.12 7.61
CA GLY A 236 10.71 8.48 7.62
C GLY A 236 10.97 9.61 6.61
N ARG A 237 11.62 10.69 7.05
CA ARG A 237 12.00 11.83 6.19
C ARG A 237 13.46 11.72 5.78
N LYS A 238 13.72 11.87 4.49
CA LYS A 238 15.07 12.03 3.96
C LYS A 238 15.50 13.51 4.05
N GLY A 239 16.66 13.79 4.64
CA GLY A 239 17.27 15.10 4.67
C GLY A 239 17.80 15.59 3.32
#